data_03c93d42b1083b4556859d8c82bde260
#
_entry.id   03c93d42b1083b4556859d8c82bde260
#
_cell.length_a   1.000
_cell.length_b   1.000
_cell.length_c   1.000
_cell.angle_alpha   90.00
_cell.angle_beta   90.00
_cell.angle_gamma   90.00
#
_symmetry.space_group_name_H-M   'P 1'
#
loop_
_entity.id
_entity.type
_entity.pdbx_description
1 polymer ?
#
loop_
_entity_poly.entity_id
_entity_poly.type
_entity_poly.pdbx_seq_one_letter_code
_entity_poly.pdbx_strand_id
1 'polypeptide(L)'
;HRRDSLYSISAEYMTLYNEVFLNDGGAVNNLPYSAETIYNYASGKNPYRYPSVDFYSSDYIKKAFNRSEVSAEIEGGNQKARFYANVSYYRNGDNLNFGEAKKNYTDRFNVRGNVDFVLSSTINAYVNANATFYGAKSANTNNSSYWEQARTFRPNRVAPLIPVEMIDPNAKSALTMIGATSNIIDGKYFLGGSSADLTNVFGDIYASGTNVYHSRQFQFDAGLNFDLSSVLKGLSFHTMVAIDYATAYSTSFNNSYATFQPTWANYNGKDVIVGLNNNGTV
;
A
#
# COMPACT_ATOMS: atom_id res chain seq x y z
N HIS A 1 8.12 -10.26 19.85
CA HIS A 1 9.48 -10.54 20.28
C HIS A 1 10.35 -9.41 19.78
N ARG A 2 10.72 -8.48 20.66
CA ARG A 2 11.83 -7.56 20.43
C ARG A 2 13.06 -8.45 20.31
N ARG A 3 13.63 -8.59 19.13
CA ARG A 3 15.01 -9.01 19.01
C ARG A 3 15.86 -7.83 19.49
N ASP A 4 16.31 -7.90 20.71
CA ASP A 4 17.50 -7.16 21.14
C ASP A 4 18.68 -7.84 20.41
N SER A 5 18.78 -7.62 19.10
CA SER A 5 19.86 -8.20 18.33
C SER A 5 21.08 -7.31 18.48
N LEU A 6 22.05 -7.79 19.20
CA LEU A 6 23.44 -7.33 19.17
C LEU A 6 24.05 -7.41 17.75
N TYR A 7 23.32 -7.97 16.78
CA TYR A 7 23.74 -8.17 15.40
C TYR A 7 22.80 -7.45 14.43
N SER A 8 23.40 -6.71 13.51
CA SER A 8 22.72 -6.13 12.36
C SER A 8 22.19 -7.27 11.47
N ILE A 9 20.93 -7.18 11.02
CA ILE A 9 20.32 -8.15 10.08
C ILE A 9 21.20 -8.31 8.84
N SER A 10 21.85 -7.25 8.39
CA SER A 10 22.78 -7.30 7.26
C SER A 10 24.03 -8.09 7.56
N ALA A 11 24.61 -7.97 8.75
CA ALA A 11 25.77 -8.75 9.13
C ALA A 11 25.43 -10.24 9.26
N GLU A 12 24.27 -10.57 9.81
CA GLU A 12 23.77 -11.95 9.88
C GLU A 12 23.56 -12.52 8.46
N TYR A 13 22.89 -11.76 7.58
CA TYR A 13 22.71 -12.13 6.18
C TYR A 13 24.04 -12.42 5.47
N MET A 14 25.03 -11.52 5.60
CA MET A 14 26.34 -11.68 4.98
C MET A 14 27.09 -12.90 5.49
N THR A 15 27.00 -13.18 6.78
CA THR A 15 27.62 -14.34 7.42
C THR A 15 27.02 -15.64 6.88
N LEU A 16 25.67 -15.72 6.85
CA LEU A 16 24.97 -16.89 6.31
C LEU A 16 25.22 -17.06 4.81
N TYR A 17 25.31 -15.95 4.07
CA TYR A 17 25.63 -16.02 2.64
C TYR A 17 27.02 -16.56 2.38
N ASN A 18 28.02 -16.17 3.18
CA ASN A 18 29.36 -16.75 3.13
C ASN A 18 29.37 -18.24 3.48
N GLU A 19 28.57 -18.66 4.46
CA GLU A 19 28.42 -20.07 4.83
C GLU A 19 27.84 -20.90 3.67
N VAL A 20 26.79 -20.40 3.04
CA VAL A 20 26.20 -21.05 1.84
C VAL A 20 27.23 -21.16 0.72
N PHE A 21 27.99 -20.08 0.44
CA PHE A 21 29.05 -20.08 -0.57
C PHE A 21 30.10 -21.16 -0.31
N LEU A 22 30.52 -21.36 0.94
CA LEU A 22 31.46 -22.41 1.32
C LEU A 22 30.86 -23.81 1.19
N ASN A 23 29.60 -23.98 1.59
CA ASN A 23 28.89 -25.26 1.46
C ASN A 23 28.69 -25.67 0.00
N ASP A 24 28.57 -24.71 -0.90
CA ASP A 24 28.50 -24.91 -2.34
C ASP A 24 29.89 -25.16 -3.01
N GLY A 25 30.94 -25.28 -2.19
CA GLY A 25 32.31 -25.61 -2.67
C GLY A 25 33.15 -24.35 -2.99
N GLY A 26 32.71 -23.16 -2.58
CA GLY A 26 33.48 -21.93 -2.72
C GLY A 26 34.74 -21.92 -1.87
N ALA A 27 35.79 -21.23 -2.32
CA ALA A 27 37.06 -21.15 -1.61
C ALA A 27 37.04 -20.05 -0.54
N VAL A 28 37.64 -20.32 0.63
CA VAL A 28 37.72 -19.40 1.78
C VAL A 28 38.34 -18.06 1.43
N ASN A 29 39.33 -18.03 0.51
CA ASN A 29 39.99 -16.81 0.06
C ASN A 29 39.14 -15.99 -0.94
N ASN A 30 38.01 -16.48 -1.37
CA ASN A 30 37.09 -15.83 -2.33
C ASN A 30 35.72 -15.55 -1.72
N LEU A 31 35.63 -15.41 -0.42
CA LEU A 31 34.35 -15.13 0.25
C LEU A 31 33.68 -13.87 -0.33
N PRO A 32 32.36 -13.93 -0.63
CA PRO A 32 31.58 -12.80 -1.15
C PRO A 32 31.64 -11.55 -0.23
N TYR A 33 31.73 -11.77 1.07
CA TYR A 33 31.82 -10.70 2.06
C TYR A 33 33.04 -10.90 2.96
N SER A 34 33.92 -9.91 3.03
CA SER A 34 35.08 -9.95 3.94
C SER A 34 34.65 -9.77 5.40
N ALA A 35 35.47 -10.23 6.34
CA ALA A 35 35.23 -10.04 7.76
C ALA A 35 35.15 -8.55 8.15
N GLU A 36 35.97 -7.68 7.51
CA GLU A 36 35.92 -6.23 7.70
C GLU A 36 34.60 -5.64 7.22
N THR A 37 34.08 -6.08 6.06
CA THR A 37 32.78 -5.66 5.56
C THR A 37 31.68 -6.02 6.54
N ILE A 38 31.64 -7.27 6.99
CA ILE A 38 30.63 -7.75 7.97
C ILE A 38 30.71 -6.93 9.26
N TYR A 39 31.93 -6.65 9.76
CA TYR A 39 32.14 -5.83 10.96
C TYR A 39 31.60 -4.42 10.79
N ASN A 40 31.82 -3.77 9.62
CA ASN A 40 31.32 -2.43 9.35
C ASN A 40 29.80 -2.38 9.40
N TYR A 41 29.10 -3.35 8.82
CA TYR A 41 27.65 -3.45 8.87
C TYR A 41 27.12 -3.81 10.28
N ALA A 42 27.86 -4.61 11.04
CA ALA A 42 27.53 -4.94 12.43
C ALA A 42 27.70 -3.75 13.39
N SER A 43 28.63 -2.84 13.07
CA SER A 43 29.03 -1.74 13.96
C SER A 43 27.95 -0.69 14.20
N GLY A 44 26.98 -0.55 13.26
CA GLY A 44 25.95 0.47 13.30
C GLY A 44 26.46 1.93 13.20
N LYS A 45 27.75 2.13 12.89
CA LYS A 45 28.37 3.47 12.89
C LYS A 45 27.75 4.45 11.90
N ASN A 46 27.41 3.95 10.71
CA ASN A 46 26.75 4.75 9.69
C ASN A 46 25.71 3.89 8.95
N PRO A 47 24.43 3.98 9.32
CA PRO A 47 23.36 3.15 8.74
C PRO A 47 23.06 3.51 7.28
N TYR A 48 23.54 4.63 6.78
CA TYR A 48 23.37 5.04 5.38
C TYR A 48 24.48 4.50 4.49
N ARG A 49 25.68 4.35 5.02
CA ARG A 49 26.81 3.73 4.33
C ARG A 49 26.79 2.21 4.44
N TYR A 50 26.38 1.70 5.58
CA TYR A 50 26.29 0.29 5.91
C TYR A 50 24.85 -0.08 6.30
N PRO A 51 23.92 -0.06 5.33
CA PRO A 51 22.49 -0.24 5.61
C PRO A 51 22.17 -1.61 6.17
N SER A 52 21.22 -1.63 7.10
CA SER A 52 20.66 -2.84 7.65
C SER A 52 19.14 -2.66 7.75
N VAL A 53 18.44 -2.98 6.65
CA VAL A 53 17.02 -2.70 6.51
C VAL A 53 16.19 -3.87 7.01
N ASP A 54 15.44 -3.65 8.09
CA ASP A 54 14.43 -4.59 8.56
C ASP A 54 13.06 -4.24 7.95
N PHE A 55 12.71 -4.95 6.88
CA PHE A 55 11.44 -4.77 6.17
C PHE A 55 10.21 -5.07 7.03
N TYR A 56 10.38 -5.74 8.16
CA TYR A 56 9.30 -6.11 9.08
C TYR A 56 9.25 -5.20 10.30
N SER A 57 10.12 -4.19 10.36
CA SER A 57 10.14 -3.23 11.46
C SER A 57 8.93 -2.30 11.46
N SER A 58 8.72 -1.64 12.60
CA SER A 58 7.67 -0.61 12.73
C SER A 58 7.91 0.65 11.92
N ASP A 59 9.08 0.80 11.30
CA ASP A 59 9.37 1.89 10.37
C ASP A 59 8.60 1.72 9.06
N TYR A 60 8.42 0.47 8.63
CA TYR A 60 7.73 0.13 7.37
C TYR A 60 6.34 -0.45 7.59
N ILE A 61 6.09 -1.07 8.74
CA ILE A 61 4.82 -1.77 9.00
C ILE A 61 4.18 -1.21 10.27
N LYS A 62 2.91 -0.86 10.18
CA LYS A 62 2.11 -0.46 11.35
C LYS A 62 1.98 -1.63 12.31
N LYS A 63 2.15 -1.39 13.60
CA LYS A 63 1.89 -2.39 14.67
C LYS A 63 0.43 -2.84 14.69
N ALA A 64 -0.48 -1.97 14.28
CA ALA A 64 -1.90 -2.24 14.09
C ALA A 64 -2.45 -1.28 13.03
N PHE A 65 -3.47 -1.70 12.31
CA PHE A 65 -4.21 -0.84 11.39
C PHE A 65 -5.70 -0.88 11.75
N ASN A 66 -6.38 0.22 11.47
CA ASN A 66 -7.78 0.37 11.83
C ASN A 66 -8.68 -0.22 10.76
N ARG A 67 -9.63 -1.03 11.23
CA ARG A 67 -10.84 -1.39 10.50
C ARG A 67 -12.03 -0.87 11.29
N SER A 68 -12.88 -0.10 10.64
CA SER A 68 -14.11 0.43 11.23
C SER A 68 -15.29 -0.05 10.40
N GLU A 69 -16.33 -0.51 11.08
CA GLU A 69 -17.57 -0.92 10.45
C GLU A 69 -18.73 -0.48 11.34
N VAL A 70 -19.65 0.25 10.75
CA VAL A 70 -20.85 0.73 11.43
C VAL A 70 -22.04 0.40 10.54
N SER A 71 -23.07 -0.20 11.12
CA SER A 71 -24.33 -0.49 10.45
C SER A 71 -25.48 -0.09 11.34
N ALA A 72 -26.51 0.46 10.73
CA ALA A 72 -27.78 0.75 11.37
C ALA A 72 -28.91 0.26 10.49
N GLU A 73 -29.92 -0.32 11.08
CA GLU A 73 -31.11 -0.79 10.39
C GLU A 73 -32.38 -0.37 11.12
N ILE A 74 -33.41 -0.18 10.36
CA ILE A 74 -34.75 0.09 10.84
C ILE A 74 -35.74 -0.69 10.01
N GLU A 75 -36.67 -1.32 10.68
CA GLU A 75 -37.79 -2.01 10.05
C GLU A 75 -39.11 -1.66 10.76
N GLY A 76 -40.16 -1.76 10.02
CA GLY A 76 -41.47 -1.50 10.59
C GLY A 76 -42.60 -1.73 9.57
N GLY A 77 -43.83 -1.52 10.02
CA GLY A 77 -44.93 -1.59 9.11
C GLY A 77 -46.26 -1.89 9.81
N ASN A 78 -47.26 -2.09 8.99
CA ASN A 78 -48.59 -2.46 9.37
C ASN A 78 -49.18 -3.47 8.36
N GLN A 79 -50.48 -3.73 8.41
CA GLN A 79 -51.14 -4.67 7.49
C GLN A 79 -51.12 -4.22 6.02
N LYS A 80 -50.86 -2.93 5.71
CA LYS A 80 -50.87 -2.36 4.36
C LYS A 80 -49.48 -2.08 3.79
N ALA A 81 -48.51 -1.83 4.65
CA ALA A 81 -47.16 -1.53 4.22
C ALA A 81 -46.13 -2.03 5.21
N ARG A 82 -45.02 -2.56 4.73
CA ARG A 82 -43.86 -2.95 5.52
C ARG A 82 -42.62 -2.33 4.88
N PHE A 83 -41.68 -1.92 5.68
CA PHE A 83 -40.44 -1.38 5.19
C PHE A 83 -39.25 -1.92 5.96
N TYR A 84 -38.13 -1.98 5.30
CA TYR A 84 -36.80 -2.22 5.84
C TYR A 84 -35.83 -1.21 5.25
N ALA A 85 -34.97 -0.63 6.05
CA ALA A 85 -33.88 0.20 5.60
C ALA A 85 -32.59 -0.14 6.36
N ASN A 86 -31.48 -0.20 5.68
CA ASN A 86 -30.14 -0.41 6.23
C ASN A 86 -29.18 0.62 5.68
N VAL A 87 -28.32 1.15 6.55
CA VAL A 87 -27.20 2.02 6.19
C VAL A 87 -25.96 1.43 6.82
N SER A 88 -24.91 1.23 6.03
CA SER A 88 -23.64 0.72 6.54
C SER A 88 -22.46 1.50 5.98
N TYR A 89 -21.47 1.69 6.81
CA TYR A 89 -20.18 2.28 6.45
C TYR A 89 -19.06 1.36 6.90
N TYR A 90 -18.14 1.11 6.00
CA TYR A 90 -16.94 0.32 6.23
C TYR A 90 -15.72 1.12 5.82
N ARG A 91 -14.69 1.12 6.64
CA ARG A 91 -13.38 1.69 6.31
C ARG A 91 -12.26 0.78 6.80
N ASN A 92 -11.30 0.53 5.94
CA ASN A 92 -10.10 -0.25 6.24
C ASN A 92 -8.86 0.52 5.83
N GLY A 93 -7.87 0.60 6.72
CA GLY A 93 -6.54 1.14 6.41
C GLY A 93 -5.61 0.08 5.86
N ASP A 94 -4.41 0.49 5.49
CA ASP A 94 -3.32 -0.38 5.06
C ASP A 94 -2.34 -0.60 6.22
N ASN A 95 -1.55 -1.68 6.15
CA ASN A 95 -0.53 -2.02 7.13
C ASN A 95 0.81 -1.32 6.88
N LEU A 96 1.07 -0.75 5.71
CA LEU A 96 2.30 -0.01 5.43
C LEU A 96 2.32 1.35 6.16
N ASN A 97 3.48 1.71 6.70
CA ASN A 97 3.65 2.87 7.59
C ASN A 97 4.56 3.96 7.02
N PHE A 98 4.85 3.94 5.74
CA PHE A 98 5.78 4.91 5.14
C PHE A 98 5.30 5.43 3.79
N GLY A 99 5.87 6.55 3.35
CA GLY A 99 5.57 7.19 2.08
C GLY A 99 4.06 7.42 1.87
N GLU A 100 3.63 7.36 0.64
CA GLU A 100 2.22 7.52 0.26
C GLU A 100 1.34 6.35 0.75
N ALA A 101 1.93 5.14 0.93
CA ALA A 101 1.19 3.99 1.41
C ALA A 101 0.66 4.15 2.86
N LYS A 102 1.27 5.03 3.65
CA LYS A 102 0.75 5.38 4.99
C LYS A 102 -0.69 5.89 4.96
N LYS A 103 -1.09 6.52 3.84
CA LYS A 103 -2.41 7.12 3.62
C LYS A 103 -3.36 6.20 2.85
N ASN A 104 -2.97 4.96 2.56
CA ASN A 104 -3.82 4.00 1.86
C ASN A 104 -5.06 3.66 2.68
N TYR A 105 -6.18 3.57 2.01
CA TYR A 105 -7.44 3.13 2.60
C TYR A 105 -8.38 2.56 1.54
N THR A 106 -9.33 1.79 2.01
CA THR A 106 -10.57 1.45 1.31
C THR A 106 -11.75 1.84 2.16
N ASP A 107 -12.78 2.39 1.55
CA ASP A 107 -14.06 2.64 2.20
C ASP A 107 -15.24 2.18 1.34
N ARG A 108 -16.33 1.89 1.98
CA ARG A 108 -17.58 1.52 1.35
C ARG A 108 -18.75 2.06 2.16
N PHE A 109 -19.61 2.78 1.49
CA PHE A 109 -20.88 3.22 2.02
C PHE A 109 -22.01 2.52 1.28
N ASN A 110 -22.93 1.92 2.00
CA ASN A 110 -24.07 1.22 1.42
C ASN A 110 -25.37 1.70 2.05
N VAL A 111 -26.38 1.90 1.21
CA VAL A 111 -27.76 2.21 1.62
C VAL A 111 -28.68 1.24 0.92
N ARG A 112 -29.53 0.56 1.67
CA ARG A 112 -30.54 -0.33 1.15
C ARG A 112 -31.91 0.02 1.76
N GLY A 113 -32.93 0.01 0.90
CA GLY A 113 -34.32 0.19 1.31
C GLY A 113 -35.23 -0.77 0.55
N ASN A 114 -36.15 -1.39 1.26
CA ASN A 114 -37.16 -2.29 0.72
C ASN A 114 -38.51 -1.87 1.28
N VAL A 115 -39.54 -1.82 0.45
CA VAL A 115 -40.90 -1.51 0.86
C VAL A 115 -41.87 -2.48 0.17
N ASP A 116 -42.71 -3.13 0.95
CA ASP A 116 -43.79 -3.96 0.46
C ASP A 116 -45.13 -3.26 0.72
N PHE A 117 -46.05 -3.29 -0.23
CA PHE A 117 -47.38 -2.71 -0.12
C PHE A 117 -48.44 -3.76 -0.43
N VAL A 118 -49.46 -3.83 0.40
CA VAL A 118 -50.70 -4.53 0.13
C VAL A 118 -51.71 -3.54 -0.47
N LEU A 119 -51.80 -3.51 -1.82
CA LEU A 119 -52.68 -2.57 -2.55
C LEU A 119 -54.13 -2.99 -2.46
N SER A 120 -54.39 -4.31 -2.50
CA SER A 120 -55.71 -4.91 -2.32
C SER A 120 -55.58 -6.32 -1.78
N SER A 121 -56.69 -7.03 -1.59
CA SER A 121 -56.68 -8.43 -1.21
C SER A 121 -56.03 -9.38 -2.22
N THR A 122 -55.83 -8.92 -3.46
CA THR A 122 -55.33 -9.70 -4.60
C THR A 122 -54.07 -9.08 -5.21
N ILE A 123 -53.65 -7.88 -4.77
CA ILE A 123 -52.52 -7.17 -5.41
C ILE A 123 -51.54 -6.73 -4.33
N ASN A 124 -50.33 -7.21 -4.43
CA ASN A 124 -49.19 -6.74 -3.66
C ASN A 124 -48.16 -6.08 -4.56
N ALA A 125 -47.55 -5.00 -4.08
CA ALA A 125 -46.44 -4.32 -4.77
C ALA A 125 -45.22 -4.33 -3.87
N TYR A 126 -44.04 -4.25 -4.50
CA TYR A 126 -42.80 -4.03 -3.77
C TYR A 126 -41.88 -3.07 -4.52
N VAL A 127 -41.02 -2.41 -3.76
CA VAL A 127 -39.93 -1.58 -4.26
C VAL A 127 -38.67 -1.90 -3.45
N ASN A 128 -37.61 -2.22 -4.16
CA ASN A 128 -36.28 -2.41 -3.59
C ASN A 128 -35.31 -1.41 -4.18
N ALA A 129 -34.46 -0.83 -3.35
CA ALA A 129 -33.37 0.02 -3.80
C ALA A 129 -32.11 -0.27 -3.00
N ASN A 130 -30.98 -0.31 -3.70
CA ASN A 130 -29.67 -0.48 -3.08
C ASN A 130 -28.68 0.44 -3.78
N ALA A 131 -27.90 1.19 -3.00
CA ALA A 131 -26.82 2.02 -3.49
C ALA A 131 -25.52 1.71 -2.74
N THR A 132 -24.47 1.44 -3.48
CA THR A 132 -23.13 1.18 -2.93
C THR A 132 -22.15 2.19 -3.51
N PHE A 133 -21.42 2.86 -2.65
CA PHE A 133 -20.33 3.76 -2.97
C PHE A 133 -19.04 3.16 -2.42
N TYR A 134 -18.06 2.95 -3.28
CA TYR A 134 -16.77 2.39 -2.91
C TYR A 134 -15.68 3.39 -3.27
N GLY A 135 -14.75 3.61 -2.34
CA GLY A 135 -13.57 4.42 -2.50
C GLY A 135 -12.32 3.65 -2.10
N ALA A 136 -11.23 3.87 -2.81
CA ALA A 136 -9.92 3.38 -2.43
C ALA A 136 -8.84 4.37 -2.81
N LYS A 137 -7.87 4.56 -1.93
CA LYS A 137 -6.61 5.26 -2.23
C LYS A 137 -5.45 4.32 -1.97
N SER A 138 -4.51 4.25 -2.90
CA SER A 138 -3.27 3.49 -2.75
C SER A 138 -2.09 4.28 -3.31
N ALA A 139 -0.87 4.01 -2.79
CA ALA A 139 0.33 4.29 -3.55
C ALA A 139 0.29 3.52 -4.88
N ASN A 140 1.03 3.96 -5.90
CA ASN A 140 1.07 3.26 -7.19
C ASN A 140 1.63 1.84 -7.07
N THR A 141 2.48 1.59 -6.07
CA THR A 141 2.90 0.25 -5.67
C THR A 141 1.97 -0.29 -4.59
N ASN A 142 1.42 -1.46 -4.83
CA ASN A 142 0.51 -2.13 -3.91
C ASN A 142 1.27 -2.93 -2.83
N ASN A 143 0.53 -3.35 -1.81
CA ASN A 143 1.04 -4.14 -0.69
C ASN A 143 1.66 -5.48 -1.14
N SER A 144 1.09 -6.16 -2.14
CA SER A 144 1.65 -7.42 -2.66
C SER A 144 3.04 -7.22 -3.23
N SER A 145 3.27 -6.15 -4.00
CA SER A 145 4.59 -5.82 -4.56
C SER A 145 5.61 -5.51 -3.47
N TYR A 146 5.20 -4.86 -2.37
CA TYR A 146 6.07 -4.67 -1.22
C TYR A 146 6.53 -6.00 -0.63
N TRP A 147 5.63 -6.94 -0.39
CA TRP A 147 5.98 -8.24 0.20
C TRP A 147 6.81 -9.11 -0.73
N GLU A 148 6.56 -9.08 -2.03
CA GLU A 148 7.40 -9.78 -3.00
C GLU A 148 8.84 -9.27 -2.98
N GLN A 149 9.02 -7.96 -3.00
CA GLN A 149 10.35 -7.35 -2.95
C GLN A 149 11.01 -7.51 -1.57
N ALA A 150 10.27 -7.35 -0.48
CA ALA A 150 10.79 -7.55 0.87
C ALA A 150 11.35 -8.96 1.09
N ARG A 151 10.80 -9.96 0.41
CA ARG A 151 11.28 -11.35 0.46
C ARG A 151 12.60 -11.56 -0.28
N THR A 152 12.84 -10.81 -1.36
CA THR A 152 13.97 -11.00 -2.26
C THR A 152 15.04 -9.90 -2.13
N PHE A 153 14.67 -8.75 -1.59
CA PHE A 153 15.56 -7.60 -1.45
C PHE A 153 16.52 -7.81 -0.26
N ARG A 154 17.80 -7.69 -0.52
CA ARG A 154 18.83 -7.94 0.50
C ARG A 154 18.89 -6.78 1.50
N PRO A 155 18.95 -7.05 2.82
CA PRO A 155 18.92 -6.00 3.85
C PRO A 155 20.12 -5.06 3.81
N ASN A 156 21.23 -5.48 3.22
CA ASN A 156 22.50 -4.75 3.11
C ASN A 156 22.65 -3.94 1.81
N ARG A 157 21.64 -3.94 0.92
CA ARG A 157 21.84 -3.49 -0.46
C ARG A 157 21.83 -1.99 -0.62
N VAL A 158 20.80 -1.31 -0.10
CA VAL A 158 20.68 0.16 -0.13
C VAL A 158 20.02 0.68 1.13
N ALA A 159 20.39 1.89 1.54
CA ALA A 159 19.61 2.68 2.49
C ALA A 159 18.47 3.35 1.71
N PRO A 160 17.18 3.12 2.06
CA PRO A 160 16.07 3.67 1.30
C PRO A 160 16.02 5.20 1.26
N LEU A 161 16.37 5.83 2.36
CA LEU A 161 16.45 7.28 2.51
C LEU A 161 17.80 7.68 3.07
N ILE A 162 18.46 8.66 2.42
CA ILE A 162 19.78 9.15 2.82
C ILE A 162 19.69 10.66 3.02
N PRO A 163 20.16 11.20 4.18
CA PRO A 163 20.10 12.63 4.44
C PRO A 163 20.96 13.45 3.45
N VAL A 164 20.39 14.51 2.90
CA VAL A 164 21.11 15.46 2.03
C VAL A 164 22.28 16.12 2.75
N GLU A 165 22.16 16.33 4.07
CA GLU A 165 23.21 16.92 4.90
C GLU A 165 24.50 16.10 5.00
N MET A 166 24.46 14.83 4.59
CA MET A 166 25.66 13.98 4.53
C MET A 166 26.54 14.27 3.30
N ILE A 167 26.06 15.06 2.35
CA ILE A 167 26.84 15.47 1.18
C ILE A 167 27.86 16.52 1.62
N ASP A 168 29.14 16.27 1.26
CA ASP A 168 30.21 17.25 1.52
C ASP A 168 29.85 18.58 0.84
N PRO A 169 29.91 19.72 1.54
CA PRO A 169 29.68 21.04 0.95
C PRO A 169 30.58 21.35 -0.28
N ASN A 170 31.74 20.68 -0.40
CA ASN A 170 32.63 20.80 -1.52
C ASN A 170 32.28 19.89 -2.72
N ALA A 171 31.40 18.91 -2.51
CA ALA A 171 30.93 18.00 -3.55
C ALA A 171 29.89 18.69 -4.47
N LYS A 172 30.30 19.74 -5.18
CA LYS A 172 29.43 20.62 -5.98
C LYS A 172 28.58 19.85 -6.99
N SER A 173 29.14 18.83 -7.64
CA SER A 173 28.42 18.01 -8.63
C SER A 173 27.27 17.24 -7.97
N ALA A 174 27.51 16.66 -6.80
CA ALA A 174 26.46 15.95 -6.04
C ALA A 174 25.35 16.90 -5.57
N LEU A 175 25.73 18.08 -5.07
CA LEU A 175 24.75 19.11 -4.65
C LEU A 175 23.92 19.63 -5.82
N THR A 176 24.54 19.84 -7.00
CA THR A 176 23.82 20.23 -8.20
C THR A 176 22.83 19.15 -8.65
N MET A 177 23.24 17.89 -8.59
CA MET A 177 22.39 16.75 -8.95
C MET A 177 21.17 16.63 -8.02
N ILE A 178 21.38 16.77 -6.71
CA ILE A 178 20.29 16.76 -5.75
C ILE A 178 19.39 18.00 -5.88
N GLY A 179 19.96 19.16 -6.17
CA GLY A 179 19.18 20.39 -6.41
C GLY A 179 18.31 20.33 -7.67
N ALA A 180 18.62 19.47 -8.62
CA ALA A 180 17.84 19.26 -9.84
C ALA A 180 16.71 18.21 -9.65
N THR A 181 16.75 17.39 -8.61
CA THR A 181 15.71 16.37 -8.38
C THR A 181 14.47 16.95 -7.70
N SER A 182 13.29 16.55 -8.16
CA SER A 182 12.00 16.92 -7.56
C SER A 182 11.60 16.03 -6.38
N ASN A 183 12.32 14.93 -6.13
CA ASN A 183 11.93 13.89 -5.18
C ASN A 183 12.81 13.90 -3.92
N ILE A 184 12.88 15.04 -3.23
CA ILE A 184 13.46 15.14 -1.89
C ILE A 184 12.35 14.90 -0.87
N ILE A 185 12.46 13.81 -0.14
CA ILE A 185 11.47 13.38 0.85
C ILE A 185 11.62 14.24 2.11
N ASP A 186 10.51 14.84 2.54
CA ASP A 186 10.41 15.73 3.70
C ASP A 186 11.41 16.92 3.65
N GLY A 187 11.89 17.28 2.46
CA GLY A 187 12.90 18.32 2.28
C GLY A 187 14.30 17.97 2.85
N LYS A 188 14.53 16.71 3.20
CA LYS A 188 15.73 16.28 3.93
C LYS A 188 16.44 15.06 3.34
N TYR A 189 15.70 14.17 2.67
CA TYR A 189 16.23 12.87 2.28
C TYR A 189 16.11 12.68 0.77
N PHE A 190 17.14 12.12 0.15
CA PHE A 190 17.06 11.59 -1.20
C PHE A 190 16.91 10.05 -1.16
N LEU A 191 16.39 9.49 -2.24
CA LEU A 191 16.17 8.06 -2.39
C LEU A 191 17.49 7.36 -2.72
N GLY A 192 17.88 6.41 -1.87
CA GLY A 192 19.05 5.57 -2.13
C GLY A 192 18.75 4.50 -3.17
N GLY A 193 19.76 4.18 -3.97
CA GLY A 193 19.70 3.14 -5.00
C GLY A 193 21.10 2.62 -5.35
N SER A 194 21.14 1.72 -6.31
CA SER A 194 22.37 1.20 -6.89
C SER A 194 22.20 1.01 -8.38
N SER A 195 23.29 0.74 -9.11
CA SER A 195 23.21 0.41 -10.53
C SER A 195 22.35 -0.82 -10.84
N ALA A 196 22.13 -1.69 -9.87
CA ALA A 196 21.26 -2.85 -9.99
C ALA A 196 19.82 -2.60 -9.48
N ASP A 197 19.59 -1.49 -8.77
CA ASP A 197 18.29 -1.11 -8.18
C ASP A 197 17.95 0.32 -8.59
N LEU A 198 17.74 0.52 -9.90
CA LEU A 198 17.35 1.81 -10.49
C LEU A 198 16.02 2.30 -9.93
N THR A 199 15.10 1.36 -9.71
CA THR A 199 13.85 1.53 -8.99
C THR A 199 13.75 0.43 -7.95
N ASN A 200 13.05 0.69 -6.87
CA ASN A 200 12.77 -0.29 -5.83
C ASN A 200 11.48 0.08 -5.12
N VAL A 201 10.92 -0.87 -4.38
CA VAL A 201 9.62 -0.70 -3.70
C VAL A 201 9.59 0.50 -2.75
N PHE A 202 10.70 0.90 -2.16
CA PHE A 202 10.74 2.08 -1.29
C PHE A 202 10.59 3.36 -2.12
N GLY A 203 11.36 3.50 -3.19
CA GLY A 203 11.25 4.62 -4.11
C GLY A 203 9.85 4.71 -4.72
N ASP A 204 9.27 3.58 -5.12
CA ASP A 204 7.91 3.53 -5.64
C ASP A 204 6.89 4.06 -4.61
N ILE A 205 6.96 3.59 -3.36
CA ILE A 205 6.02 4.01 -2.31
C ILE A 205 6.23 5.47 -1.89
N TYR A 206 7.48 5.97 -1.94
CA TYR A 206 7.75 7.37 -1.60
C TYR A 206 7.43 8.34 -2.73
N ALA A 207 7.68 7.97 -3.99
CA ALA A 207 7.78 8.96 -5.06
C ALA A 207 7.05 8.62 -6.36
N SER A 208 6.60 7.39 -6.61
CA SER A 208 5.95 7.04 -7.89
C SER A 208 4.53 7.61 -8.04
N GLY A 209 3.96 8.12 -6.96
CA GLY A 209 2.64 8.73 -6.95
C GLY A 209 1.54 7.85 -6.33
N THR A 210 0.29 8.15 -6.68
CA THR A 210 -0.89 7.54 -6.04
C THR A 210 -1.99 7.25 -7.05
N ASN A 211 -2.81 6.28 -6.70
CA ASN A 211 -4.05 5.96 -7.40
C ASN A 211 -5.25 6.16 -6.47
N VAL A 212 -6.29 6.83 -6.98
CA VAL A 212 -7.57 7.00 -6.29
C VAL A 212 -8.65 6.37 -7.17
N TYR A 213 -9.36 5.40 -6.64
CA TYR A 213 -10.42 4.68 -7.31
C TYR A 213 -11.77 4.94 -6.64
N HIS A 214 -12.80 5.15 -7.44
CA HIS A 214 -14.17 5.27 -6.98
C HIS A 214 -15.08 4.42 -7.85
N SER A 215 -16.04 3.73 -7.21
CA SER A 215 -17.16 3.13 -7.92
C SER A 215 -18.48 3.44 -7.23
N ARG A 216 -19.53 3.46 -8.05
CA ARG A 216 -20.91 3.65 -7.61
C ARG A 216 -21.76 2.60 -8.29
N GLN A 217 -22.55 1.92 -7.50
CA GLN A 217 -23.50 0.94 -7.98
C GLN A 217 -24.88 1.29 -7.44
N PHE A 218 -25.86 1.29 -8.30
CA PHE A 218 -27.25 1.52 -7.96
C PHE A 218 -28.09 0.41 -8.55
N GLN A 219 -28.90 -0.20 -7.72
CA GLN A 219 -29.84 -1.26 -8.08
C GLN A 219 -31.22 -0.85 -7.60
N PHE A 220 -32.18 -0.94 -8.48
CA PHE A 220 -33.56 -0.64 -8.22
C PHE A 220 -34.43 -1.69 -8.89
N ASP A 221 -35.41 -2.21 -8.18
CA ASP A 221 -36.47 -3.01 -8.75
C ASP A 221 -37.82 -2.72 -8.10
N ALA A 222 -38.86 -2.77 -8.88
CA ALA A 222 -40.23 -2.63 -8.45
C ALA A 222 -41.11 -3.65 -9.17
N GLY A 223 -42.04 -4.26 -8.45
CA GLY A 223 -42.88 -5.27 -9.01
C GLY A 223 -44.28 -5.34 -8.42
N LEU A 224 -45.16 -6.03 -9.15
CA LEU A 224 -46.54 -6.31 -8.77
C LEU A 224 -46.77 -7.81 -8.78
N ASN A 225 -47.42 -8.30 -7.74
CA ASN A 225 -47.88 -9.67 -7.63
C ASN A 225 -49.41 -9.68 -7.61
N PHE A 226 -50.02 -10.44 -8.51
CA PHE A 226 -51.43 -10.59 -8.61
C PHE A 226 -51.86 -12.01 -8.21
N ASP A 227 -52.74 -12.13 -7.23
CA ASP A 227 -53.43 -13.39 -6.91
C ASP A 227 -54.67 -13.51 -7.81
N LEU A 228 -54.63 -14.43 -8.75
CA LEU A 228 -55.70 -14.72 -9.71
C LEU A 228 -56.44 -16.01 -9.34
N SER A 229 -56.39 -16.42 -8.08
CA SER A 229 -57.08 -17.65 -7.60
C SER A 229 -58.57 -17.61 -7.77
N SER A 230 -59.17 -16.43 -7.91
CA SER A 230 -60.59 -16.25 -8.27
C SER A 230 -60.93 -16.68 -9.70
N VAL A 231 -59.94 -16.70 -10.61
CA VAL A 231 -60.09 -17.14 -12.00
C VAL A 231 -59.74 -18.63 -12.13
N LEU A 232 -58.62 -19.04 -11.52
CA LEU A 232 -58.19 -20.43 -11.48
C LEU A 232 -57.43 -20.67 -10.17
N LYS A 233 -57.82 -21.68 -9.41
CA LYS A 233 -57.20 -22.00 -8.11
C LYS A 233 -55.70 -22.18 -8.26
N GLY A 234 -54.94 -21.37 -7.51
CA GLY A 234 -53.48 -21.39 -7.48
C GLY A 234 -52.81 -20.59 -8.63
N LEU A 235 -53.59 -19.89 -9.47
CA LEU A 235 -53.06 -19.01 -10.48
C LEU A 235 -52.54 -17.70 -9.86
N SER A 236 -51.34 -17.29 -10.22
CA SER A 236 -50.77 -15.98 -9.90
C SER A 236 -50.05 -15.39 -11.08
N PHE A 237 -49.92 -14.07 -11.11
CA PHE A 237 -49.17 -13.36 -12.13
C PHE A 237 -48.19 -12.38 -11.44
N HIS A 238 -46.97 -12.33 -11.93
CA HIS A 238 -45.93 -11.42 -11.44
C HIS A 238 -45.37 -10.59 -12.60
N THR A 239 -45.16 -9.31 -12.36
CA THR A 239 -44.45 -8.41 -13.26
C THR A 239 -43.52 -7.51 -12.51
N MET A 240 -42.35 -7.19 -13.09
CA MET A 240 -41.37 -6.32 -12.47
C MET A 240 -40.61 -5.49 -13.50
N VAL A 241 -40.08 -4.38 -13.07
CA VAL A 241 -39.06 -3.61 -13.75
C VAL A 241 -37.82 -3.54 -12.84
N ALA A 242 -36.66 -3.73 -13.43
CA ALA A 242 -35.37 -3.61 -12.71
C ALA A 242 -34.38 -2.72 -13.47
N ILE A 243 -33.63 -1.95 -12.74
CA ILE A 243 -32.54 -1.10 -13.26
C ILE A 243 -31.28 -1.40 -12.46
N ASP A 244 -30.24 -1.78 -13.16
CA ASP A 244 -28.91 -1.94 -12.62
C ASP A 244 -27.98 -0.92 -13.28
N TYR A 245 -27.33 -0.08 -12.47
CA TYR A 245 -26.40 0.92 -12.96
C TYR A 245 -25.11 0.85 -12.15
N ALA A 246 -23.99 0.73 -12.84
CA ALA A 246 -22.68 0.76 -12.25
C ALA A 246 -21.75 1.70 -13.01
N THR A 247 -20.95 2.45 -12.28
CA THR A 247 -19.89 3.28 -12.85
C THR A 247 -18.66 3.22 -11.97
N ALA A 248 -17.50 3.29 -12.59
CA ALA A 248 -16.23 3.35 -11.89
C ALA A 248 -15.28 4.31 -12.62
N TYR A 249 -14.45 4.98 -11.88
CA TYR A 249 -13.36 5.79 -12.41
C TYR A 249 -12.15 5.74 -11.47
N SER A 250 -10.97 5.91 -12.05
CA SER A 250 -9.74 6.09 -11.27
C SER A 250 -8.98 7.31 -11.77
N THR A 251 -8.29 7.95 -10.83
CA THR A 251 -7.35 9.03 -11.09
C THR A 251 -5.99 8.61 -10.58
N SER A 252 -5.03 8.50 -11.49
CA SER A 252 -3.66 8.13 -11.17
C SER A 252 -2.74 9.32 -11.35
N PHE A 253 -1.92 9.57 -10.33
CA PHE A 253 -0.78 10.48 -10.41
C PHE A 253 0.47 9.62 -10.53
N ASN A 254 1.11 9.65 -11.70
CA ASN A 254 2.32 8.87 -11.97
C ASN A 254 3.50 9.81 -12.06
N ASN A 255 4.50 9.59 -11.22
CA ASN A 255 5.74 10.35 -11.23
C ASN A 255 6.91 9.44 -11.58
N SER A 256 7.81 9.96 -12.41
CA SER A 256 9.16 9.41 -12.52
C SER A 256 10.01 9.93 -11.37
N TYR A 257 10.92 9.12 -10.88
CA TYR A 257 11.83 9.52 -9.82
C TYR A 257 13.24 8.93 -10.08
N ALA A 258 14.25 9.56 -9.48
CA ALA A 258 15.61 9.07 -9.48
C ALA A 258 15.98 8.47 -8.13
N THR A 259 16.81 7.42 -8.15
CA THR A 259 17.56 6.96 -7.00
C THR A 259 19.02 7.29 -7.17
N PHE A 260 19.74 7.43 -6.07
CA PHE A 260 21.12 7.87 -6.08
C PHE A 260 22.02 6.88 -5.34
N GLN A 261 23.16 6.56 -5.94
CA GLN A 261 24.19 5.76 -5.30
C GLN A 261 25.30 6.68 -4.78
N PRO A 262 25.50 6.79 -3.45
CA PRO A 262 26.52 7.65 -2.89
C PRO A 262 27.93 7.04 -3.00
N THR A 263 28.91 7.90 -3.29
CA THR A 263 30.34 7.61 -3.09
C THR A 263 30.75 8.21 -1.76
N TRP A 264 31.23 7.36 -0.85
CA TRP A 264 31.58 7.73 0.51
C TRP A 264 33.08 7.99 0.66
N ALA A 265 33.43 9.02 1.44
CA ALA A 265 34.75 9.23 1.98
C ALA A 265 34.68 9.30 3.52
N ASN A 266 35.81 9.01 4.18
CA ASN A 266 35.94 9.17 5.61
C ASN A 266 37.02 10.22 5.92
N TYR A 267 36.62 11.31 6.52
CA TYR A 267 37.53 12.38 6.95
C TYR A 267 37.58 12.42 8.47
N ASN A 268 38.69 11.99 9.04
CA ASN A 268 38.94 11.99 10.48
C ASN A 268 37.84 11.27 11.30
N GLY A 269 37.34 10.14 10.79
CA GLY A 269 36.32 9.34 11.45
C GLY A 269 34.87 9.76 11.11
N LYS A 270 34.67 10.83 10.33
CA LYS A 270 33.36 11.26 9.86
C LYS A 270 33.15 10.83 8.42
N ASP A 271 32.11 10.04 8.19
CA ASP A 271 31.70 9.68 6.83
C ASP A 271 30.93 10.83 6.17
N VAL A 272 31.29 11.16 4.94
CA VAL A 272 30.64 12.15 4.09
C VAL A 272 30.46 11.61 2.68
N ILE A 273 29.49 12.12 1.94
CA ILE A 273 29.26 11.79 0.55
C ILE A 273 30.01 12.78 -0.32
N VAL A 274 30.98 12.28 -1.10
CA VAL A 274 31.81 13.09 -2.01
C VAL A 274 31.36 13.03 -3.46
N GLY A 275 30.44 12.14 -3.80
CA GLY A 275 29.87 11.99 -5.13
C GLY A 275 28.56 11.23 -5.10
N LEU A 276 27.75 11.43 -6.14
CA LEU A 276 26.52 10.71 -6.38
C LEU A 276 26.48 10.22 -7.83
N ASN A 277 26.04 8.99 -8.02
CA ASN A 277 25.63 8.47 -9.32
C ASN A 277 24.11 8.47 -9.38
N ASN A 278 23.54 9.07 -10.41
CA ASN A 278 22.11 9.04 -10.68
C ASN A 278 21.74 7.71 -11.35
N ASN A 279 20.79 7.01 -10.75
CA ASN A 279 20.23 5.78 -11.29
C ASN A 279 18.75 6.03 -11.59
N GLY A 280 18.44 6.58 -12.75
CA GLY A 280 17.06 6.84 -13.16
C GLY A 280 16.85 8.20 -13.80
N THR A 281 15.60 8.60 -13.97
CA THR A 281 15.20 9.87 -14.57
C THR A 281 15.07 10.93 -13.49
N VAL A 282 15.85 11.99 -13.60
CA VAL A 282 15.75 13.20 -12.75
C VAL A 282 14.61 14.07 -13.24
#